data_431e363c86f112403721f402f21c1231
#
_entry.id   431e363c86f112403721f402f21c1231
#
_cell.length_a   1.000
_cell.length_b   1.000
_cell.length_c   1.000
_cell.angle_alpha   90.00
_cell.angle_beta   90.00
_cell.angle_gamma   90.00
#
_symmetry.space_group_name_H-M   'P 1'
#
loop_
_entity.id
_entity.type
_entity.pdbx_description
1 polymer ?
#
loop_
_entity_poly.entity_id
_entity_poly.type
_entity_poly.pdbx_seq_one_letter_code
_entity_poly.pdbx_strand_id
1 'polypeptide(L)'
;MIGQSLSIRNLAKTYAGADHPVFRDYTLELEAGCLCALVGVSGVGKTTLLNCVASMDHWEGGSIHVGSDEVPLNQPEQGALYRRRHVGLAFQQPHLLPEFTVLENLLMPLRISGTLNAAGEAWAMELLGRVGVEELAHRLPGTLSGGQGARVGLARALMRRPSLWLLDEPTGNLDPETAEEVFGFLLRLHADLRPTTLIVTHNPVLAARCERVERLGRALV
;
A
#
# COMPACT_ATOMS: atom_id res chain seq x y z
N MET A 1 -15.54 5.49 2.92
CA MET A 1 -14.15 6.01 2.94
C MET A 1 -14.00 6.84 1.67
N ILE A 2 -13.37 7.99 1.72
CA ILE A 2 -13.14 8.79 0.51
C ILE A 2 -11.63 8.97 0.41
N GLY A 3 -11.05 8.52 -0.70
CA GLY A 3 -9.64 8.76 -1.00
C GLY A 3 -9.32 10.25 -1.00
N GLN A 4 -8.07 10.59 -0.78
CA GLN A 4 -7.55 11.95 -0.94
C GLN A 4 -6.59 11.99 -2.13
N SER A 5 -6.47 13.11 -2.81
CA SER A 5 -5.51 13.26 -3.91
C SER A 5 -4.08 13.03 -3.42
N LEU A 6 -3.23 12.46 -4.28
CA LEU A 6 -1.78 12.37 -4.06
C LEU A 6 -1.09 13.31 -5.05
N SER A 7 -0.29 14.24 -4.54
CA SER A 7 0.51 15.16 -5.32
C SER A 7 1.98 15.02 -4.96
N ILE A 8 2.80 14.67 -5.94
CA ILE A 8 4.26 14.60 -5.86
C ILE A 8 4.80 15.62 -6.85
N ARG A 9 5.63 16.58 -6.38
CA ARG A 9 6.15 17.65 -7.22
C ARG A 9 7.67 17.76 -7.10
N ASN A 10 8.33 17.67 -8.25
CA ASN A 10 9.79 17.84 -8.41
C ASN A 10 10.60 17.00 -7.42
N LEU A 11 10.13 15.75 -7.15
CA LEU A 11 10.80 14.87 -6.20
C LEU A 11 12.22 14.55 -6.66
N ALA A 12 13.19 14.80 -5.77
CA ALA A 12 14.58 14.45 -5.97
C ALA A 12 15.05 13.50 -4.87
N LYS A 13 15.65 12.36 -5.26
CA LYS A 13 16.13 11.33 -4.34
C LYS A 13 17.40 10.69 -4.84
N THR A 14 18.43 10.70 -4.00
CA THR A 14 19.69 9.98 -4.22
C THR A 14 20.07 9.21 -2.96
N TYR A 15 20.46 7.94 -3.09
CA TYR A 15 21.01 7.19 -1.96
C TYR A 15 22.51 7.53 -1.76
N ALA A 16 22.95 7.55 -0.50
CA ALA A 16 24.35 7.79 -0.18
C ALA A 16 25.24 6.75 -0.88
N GLY A 17 26.26 7.23 -1.60
CA GLY A 17 27.19 6.40 -2.37
C GLY A 17 26.66 5.89 -3.73
N ALA A 18 25.48 6.32 -4.14
CA ALA A 18 25.00 6.01 -5.49
C ALA A 18 25.54 7.03 -6.52
N ASP A 19 25.95 6.55 -7.68
CA ASP A 19 26.44 7.37 -8.80
C ASP A 19 25.32 8.19 -9.48
N HIS A 20 24.08 7.71 -9.35
CA HIS A 20 22.93 8.31 -10.04
C HIS A 20 21.75 8.50 -9.07
N PRO A 21 20.95 9.57 -9.26
CA PRO A 21 19.72 9.76 -8.51
C PRO A 21 18.67 8.70 -8.89
N VAL A 22 17.85 8.30 -7.92
CA VAL A 22 16.65 7.48 -8.15
C VAL A 22 15.57 8.33 -8.83
N PHE A 23 15.39 9.57 -8.33
CA PHE A 23 14.49 10.56 -8.91
C PHE A 23 15.22 11.88 -9.17
N ARG A 24 14.89 12.53 -10.28
CA ARG A 24 15.27 13.89 -10.61
C ARG A 24 14.01 14.58 -11.15
N ASP A 25 13.49 15.54 -10.38
CA ASP A 25 12.29 16.32 -10.73
C ASP A 25 11.04 15.45 -11.05
N TYR A 26 10.88 14.30 -10.35
CA TYR A 26 9.74 13.42 -10.58
C TYR A 26 8.45 14.06 -10.08
N THR A 27 7.44 14.08 -10.94
CA THR A 27 6.12 14.66 -10.63
C THR A 27 5.02 13.66 -10.96
N LEU A 28 4.05 13.50 -10.03
CA LEU A 28 2.88 12.65 -10.20
C LEU A 28 1.69 13.29 -9.48
N GLU A 29 0.56 13.41 -10.16
CA GLU A 29 -0.69 13.85 -9.57
C GLU A 29 -1.73 12.74 -9.74
N LEU A 30 -2.34 12.29 -8.64
CA LEU A 30 -3.46 11.34 -8.65
C LEU A 30 -4.68 11.99 -8.02
N GLU A 31 -5.80 11.90 -8.70
CA GLU A 31 -7.08 12.34 -8.16
C GLU A 31 -7.55 11.45 -7.00
N ALA A 32 -8.40 11.99 -6.14
CA ALA A 32 -8.99 11.26 -5.04
C ALA A 32 -9.77 10.02 -5.52
N GLY A 33 -9.47 8.86 -4.95
CA GLY A 33 -10.10 7.59 -5.30
C GLY A 33 -9.62 6.95 -6.61
N CYS A 34 -8.55 7.47 -7.23
CA CYS A 34 -7.93 6.87 -8.42
C CYS A 34 -7.20 5.56 -8.07
N LEU A 35 -7.32 4.56 -8.93
CA LEU A 35 -6.49 3.35 -8.92
C LEU A 35 -5.40 3.48 -9.98
N CYS A 36 -4.17 3.69 -9.55
CA CYS A 36 -3.02 3.86 -10.42
C CYS A 36 -2.02 2.70 -10.28
N ALA A 37 -1.65 2.08 -11.40
CA ALA A 37 -0.53 1.15 -11.46
C ALA A 37 0.77 1.90 -11.76
N LEU A 38 1.79 1.70 -10.94
CA LEU A 38 3.15 2.17 -11.15
C LEU A 38 3.98 1.03 -11.74
N VAL A 39 4.37 1.16 -12.99
CA VAL A 39 5.15 0.16 -13.71
C VAL A 39 6.55 0.68 -14.05
N GLY A 40 7.51 -0.22 -14.24
CA GLY A 40 8.88 0.13 -14.61
C GLY A 40 9.82 -1.04 -14.40
N VAL A 41 11.03 -0.95 -14.94
CA VAL A 41 12.04 -1.99 -14.82
C VAL A 41 12.42 -2.23 -13.35
N SER A 42 12.96 -3.42 -13.05
CA SER A 42 13.45 -3.72 -11.70
C SER A 42 14.55 -2.72 -11.30
N GLY A 43 14.53 -2.28 -10.02
CA GLY A 43 15.52 -1.34 -9.48
C GLY A 43 15.33 0.12 -9.92
N VAL A 44 14.28 0.48 -10.66
CA VAL A 44 14.06 1.87 -11.11
C VAL A 44 13.61 2.84 -10.00
N GLY A 45 13.27 2.33 -8.80
CA GLY A 45 12.86 3.17 -7.66
C GLY A 45 11.37 3.10 -7.29
N LYS A 46 10.61 2.12 -7.80
CA LYS A 46 9.16 2.00 -7.49
C LYS A 46 8.89 1.86 -5.98
N THR A 47 9.56 0.94 -5.32
CA THR A 47 9.49 0.75 -3.86
C THR A 47 10.00 1.99 -3.11
N THR A 48 11.05 2.66 -3.62
CA THR A 48 11.55 3.91 -3.06
C THR A 48 10.48 4.99 -3.09
N LEU A 49 9.74 5.11 -4.21
CA LEU A 49 8.64 6.07 -4.31
C LEU A 49 7.54 5.79 -3.28
N LEU A 50 7.12 4.52 -3.15
CA LEU A 50 6.15 4.13 -2.11
C LEU A 50 6.65 4.47 -0.70
N ASN A 51 7.93 4.22 -0.42
CA ASN A 51 8.53 4.53 0.88
C ASN A 51 8.57 6.03 1.16
N CYS A 52 8.91 6.88 0.18
CA CYS A 52 8.84 8.33 0.31
C CYS A 52 7.40 8.78 0.58
N VAL A 53 6.43 8.32 -0.21
CA VAL A 53 5.01 8.63 -0.04
C VAL A 53 4.48 8.16 1.32
N ALA A 54 5.00 7.04 1.85
CA ALA A 54 4.66 6.55 3.18
C ALA A 54 5.41 7.25 4.32
N SER A 55 6.26 8.25 4.05
CA SER A 55 7.17 8.85 5.06
C SER A 55 8.02 7.78 5.79
N MET A 56 8.51 6.79 5.03
CA MET A 56 9.41 5.73 5.50
C MET A 56 10.84 5.90 4.98
N ASP A 57 11.02 6.76 3.98
CA ASP A 57 12.32 7.14 3.43
C ASP A 57 12.35 8.66 3.22
N HIS A 58 13.54 9.24 3.17
CA HIS A 58 13.76 10.67 2.97
C HIS A 58 13.99 10.99 1.48
N TRP A 59 13.84 12.25 1.12
CA TRP A 59 14.18 12.81 -0.19
C TRP A 59 14.85 14.19 -0.02
N GLU A 60 15.57 14.64 -1.03
CA GLU A 60 16.38 15.86 -0.94
C GLU A 60 15.68 17.10 -1.48
N GLY A 61 14.71 16.93 -2.39
CA GLY A 61 14.01 18.05 -3.03
C GLY A 61 12.60 17.71 -3.43
N GLY A 62 11.79 18.76 -3.63
CA GLY A 62 10.37 18.63 -3.96
C GLY A 62 9.49 18.44 -2.75
N SER A 63 8.20 18.13 -3.00
CA SER A 63 7.20 17.96 -1.95
C SER A 63 6.22 16.83 -2.30
N ILE A 64 5.67 16.20 -1.27
CA ILE A 64 4.63 15.18 -1.39
C ILE A 64 3.46 15.59 -0.50
N HIS A 65 2.23 15.56 -1.05
CA HIS A 65 1.01 15.91 -0.32
C HIS A 65 -0.05 14.81 -0.51
N VAL A 66 -0.82 14.57 0.56
CA VAL A 66 -2.04 13.74 0.52
C VAL A 66 -3.22 14.61 0.94
N GLY A 67 -4.07 14.96 -0.02
CA GLY A 67 -5.04 16.03 0.16
C GLY A 67 -4.35 17.35 0.44
N SER A 68 -4.67 17.98 1.59
CA SER A 68 -4.03 19.21 2.09
C SER A 68 -2.80 18.95 2.96
N ASP A 69 -2.56 17.71 3.38
CA ASP A 69 -1.52 17.39 4.36
C ASP A 69 -0.20 17.08 3.64
N GLU A 70 0.85 17.81 3.98
CA GLU A 70 2.21 17.53 3.50
C GLU A 70 2.77 16.30 4.21
N VAL A 71 3.44 15.42 3.44
CA VAL A 71 4.10 14.23 3.97
C VAL A 71 5.31 14.63 4.80
N PRO A 72 5.39 14.23 6.09
CA PRO A 72 6.49 14.62 6.96
C PRO A 72 7.83 14.06 6.46
N LEU A 73 8.81 14.96 6.32
CA LEU A 73 10.17 14.65 5.90
C LEU A 73 11.12 14.70 7.11
N ASN A 74 11.90 13.63 7.34
CA ASN A 74 12.89 13.55 8.43
C ASN A 74 12.32 13.77 9.84
N GLN A 75 11.05 13.41 10.07
CA GLN A 75 10.35 13.58 11.33
C GLN A 75 9.67 12.25 11.73
N PRO A 76 10.39 11.29 12.35
CA PRO A 76 9.90 9.91 12.56
C PRO A 76 8.55 9.82 13.30
N GLU A 77 8.34 10.66 14.32
CA GLU A 77 7.09 10.68 15.09
C GLU A 77 5.91 11.21 14.27
N GLN A 78 6.12 12.31 13.55
CA GLN A 78 5.10 12.87 12.66
C GLN A 78 4.82 11.94 11.48
N GLY A 79 5.85 11.28 10.93
CA GLY A 79 5.71 10.25 9.91
C GLY A 79 4.86 9.07 10.41
N ALA A 80 5.04 8.65 11.66
CA ALA A 80 4.20 7.60 12.25
C ALA A 80 2.73 8.05 12.40
N LEU A 81 2.47 9.28 12.81
CA LEU A 81 1.12 9.86 12.90
C LEU A 81 0.49 9.99 11.51
N TYR A 82 1.24 10.49 10.53
CA TYR A 82 0.82 10.57 9.14
C TYR A 82 0.41 9.19 8.59
N ARG A 83 1.27 8.16 8.73
CA ARG A 83 0.94 6.79 8.30
C ARG A 83 -0.32 6.26 8.98
N ARG A 84 -0.46 6.50 10.28
CA ARG A 84 -1.67 6.09 11.01
C ARG A 84 -2.94 6.72 10.45
N ARG A 85 -2.86 7.96 10.00
CA ARG A 85 -4.02 8.73 9.52
C ARG A 85 -4.36 8.43 8.06
N HIS A 86 -3.35 8.34 7.21
CA HIS A 86 -3.54 8.39 5.76
C HIS A 86 -3.24 7.08 5.05
N VAL A 87 -2.31 6.24 5.56
CA VAL A 87 -1.67 5.21 4.75
C VAL A 87 -2.05 3.80 5.18
N GLY A 88 -2.52 3.01 4.21
CA GLY A 88 -2.56 1.55 4.29
C GLY A 88 -1.46 0.97 3.41
N LEU A 89 -0.62 0.09 3.99
CA LEU A 89 0.50 -0.54 3.30
C LEU A 89 0.27 -2.04 3.17
N ALA A 90 0.44 -2.57 1.95
CA ALA A 90 0.61 -3.99 1.73
C ALA A 90 1.84 -4.24 0.84
N PHE A 91 2.58 -5.28 1.17
CA PHE A 91 3.85 -5.66 0.55
C PHE A 91 3.72 -7.00 -0.16
N GLN A 92 4.67 -7.32 -1.02
CA GLN A 92 4.81 -8.60 -1.72
C GLN A 92 4.80 -9.78 -0.74
N GLN A 93 5.50 -9.65 0.38
CA GLN A 93 5.33 -10.52 1.55
C GLN A 93 4.36 -9.84 2.51
N PRO A 94 3.30 -10.52 2.98
CA PRO A 94 2.28 -9.88 3.80
C PRO A 94 2.74 -9.51 5.20
N HIS A 95 3.94 -9.97 5.64
CA HIS A 95 4.53 -9.69 6.96
C HIS A 95 3.51 -9.84 8.11
N LEU A 96 2.79 -10.96 8.10
CA LEU A 96 1.89 -11.29 9.19
C LEU A 96 2.70 -11.70 10.42
N LEU A 97 2.24 -11.29 11.59
CA LEU A 97 2.83 -11.63 12.88
C LEU A 97 2.51 -13.10 13.17
N PRO A 98 3.49 -14.00 13.22
CA PRO A 98 3.25 -15.45 13.26
C PRO A 98 2.63 -15.95 14.58
N GLU A 99 2.79 -15.20 15.67
CA GLU A 99 2.26 -15.52 17.00
C GLU A 99 0.79 -15.09 17.18
N PHE A 100 0.25 -14.33 16.25
CA PHE A 100 -1.11 -13.80 16.31
C PHE A 100 -1.98 -14.44 15.23
N THR A 101 -3.22 -14.72 15.56
CA THR A 101 -4.22 -15.22 14.59
C THR A 101 -4.44 -14.23 13.45
N VAL A 102 -5.10 -14.66 12.38
CA VAL A 102 -5.50 -13.80 11.26
C VAL A 102 -6.29 -12.59 11.76
N LEU A 103 -7.30 -12.80 12.59
CA LEU A 103 -8.09 -11.70 13.16
C LEU A 103 -7.24 -10.75 13.99
N GLU A 104 -6.38 -11.26 14.86
CA GLU A 104 -5.49 -10.43 15.68
C GLU A 104 -4.50 -9.64 14.83
N ASN A 105 -4.00 -10.21 13.73
CA ASN A 105 -3.18 -9.49 12.75
C ASN A 105 -3.93 -8.29 12.15
N LEU A 106 -5.22 -8.45 11.80
CA LEU A 106 -6.03 -7.34 11.31
C LEU A 106 -6.26 -6.28 12.40
N LEU A 107 -6.50 -6.70 13.64
CA LEU A 107 -6.78 -5.79 14.76
C LEU A 107 -5.54 -5.03 15.24
N MET A 108 -4.32 -5.50 14.92
CA MET A 108 -3.06 -4.91 15.39
C MET A 108 -2.94 -3.40 15.14
N PRO A 109 -3.28 -2.84 13.96
CA PRO A 109 -3.24 -1.40 13.74
C PRO A 109 -4.13 -0.59 14.69
N LEU A 110 -5.26 -1.15 15.11
CA LEU A 110 -6.17 -0.51 16.07
C LEU A 110 -5.67 -0.68 17.52
N ARG A 111 -5.07 -1.84 17.85
CA ARG A 111 -4.44 -2.08 19.16
C ARG A 111 -3.29 -1.09 19.41
N ILE A 112 -2.35 -0.97 18.44
CA ILE A 112 -1.20 -0.05 18.54
C ILE A 112 -1.64 1.41 18.70
N SER A 113 -2.76 1.79 18.09
CA SER A 113 -3.27 3.16 18.20
C SER A 113 -4.17 3.40 19.41
N GLY A 114 -4.48 2.37 20.21
CA GLY A 114 -5.41 2.48 21.35
C GLY A 114 -6.86 2.75 20.94
N THR A 115 -7.24 2.43 19.69
CA THR A 115 -8.60 2.71 19.16
C THR A 115 -9.43 1.44 18.92
N LEU A 116 -8.94 0.28 19.37
CA LEU A 116 -9.69 -0.97 19.25
C LEU A 116 -10.97 -0.92 20.07
N ASN A 117 -12.08 -1.27 19.43
CA ASN A 117 -13.42 -1.36 20.03
C ASN A 117 -14.27 -2.37 19.26
N ALA A 118 -15.50 -2.64 19.71
CA ALA A 118 -16.40 -3.60 19.05
C ALA A 118 -16.70 -3.27 17.58
N ALA A 119 -16.75 -1.99 17.19
CA ALA A 119 -16.93 -1.61 15.79
C ALA A 119 -15.68 -1.96 14.94
N GLY A 120 -14.48 -1.84 15.52
CA GLY A 120 -13.23 -2.27 14.88
C GLY A 120 -13.17 -3.79 14.69
N GLU A 121 -13.64 -4.57 15.66
CA GLU A 121 -13.72 -6.04 15.53
C GLU A 121 -14.74 -6.45 14.45
N ALA A 122 -15.93 -5.85 14.43
CA ALA A 122 -16.93 -6.09 13.39
C ALA A 122 -16.38 -5.73 12.00
N TRP A 123 -15.65 -4.61 11.87
CA TRP A 123 -15.01 -4.20 10.64
C TRP A 123 -13.92 -5.18 10.19
N ALA A 124 -13.13 -5.74 11.11
CA ALA A 124 -12.14 -6.76 10.78
C ALA A 124 -12.79 -8.02 10.18
N MET A 125 -13.88 -8.51 10.80
CA MET A 125 -14.62 -9.67 10.27
C MET A 125 -15.26 -9.37 8.91
N GLU A 126 -15.82 -8.18 8.73
CA GLU A 126 -16.34 -7.73 7.43
C GLU A 126 -15.24 -7.72 6.35
N LEU A 127 -14.06 -7.20 6.65
CA LEU A 127 -12.93 -7.21 5.72
C LEU A 127 -12.48 -8.63 5.37
N LEU A 128 -12.40 -9.55 6.35
CA LEU A 128 -12.08 -10.96 6.09
C LEU A 128 -13.12 -11.62 5.18
N GLY A 129 -14.40 -11.34 5.37
CA GLY A 129 -15.47 -11.79 4.49
C GLY A 129 -15.31 -11.24 3.06
N ARG A 130 -14.99 -9.93 2.91
CA ARG A 130 -14.79 -9.30 1.60
C ARG A 130 -13.61 -9.88 0.81
N VAL A 131 -12.58 -10.37 1.50
CA VAL A 131 -11.43 -11.06 0.87
C VAL A 131 -11.55 -12.59 0.87
N GLY A 132 -12.69 -13.13 1.33
CA GLY A 132 -13.02 -14.55 1.26
C GLY A 132 -12.10 -15.44 2.12
N VAL A 133 -11.79 -15.01 3.36
CA VAL A 133 -10.99 -15.77 4.34
C VAL A 133 -11.54 -15.63 5.77
N GLU A 134 -12.82 -15.36 5.92
CA GLU A 134 -13.47 -15.18 7.22
C GLU A 134 -13.37 -16.44 8.10
N GLU A 135 -13.49 -17.62 7.51
CA GLU A 135 -13.38 -18.91 8.19
C GLU A 135 -11.97 -19.18 8.75
N LEU A 136 -10.97 -18.41 8.31
CA LEU A 136 -9.59 -18.50 8.76
C LEU A 136 -9.25 -17.54 9.92
N ALA A 137 -10.23 -16.75 10.42
CA ALA A 137 -10.03 -15.70 11.40
C ALA A 137 -9.21 -16.12 12.64
N HIS A 138 -9.43 -17.36 13.10
CA HIS A 138 -8.74 -17.91 14.30
C HIS A 138 -7.52 -18.78 13.96
N ARG A 139 -7.12 -18.89 12.70
CA ARG A 139 -5.91 -19.61 12.31
C ARG A 139 -4.65 -18.76 12.46
N LEU A 140 -3.52 -19.43 12.67
CA LEU A 140 -2.20 -18.79 12.67
C LEU A 140 -1.68 -18.62 11.21
N PRO A 141 -0.90 -17.57 10.91
CA PRO A 141 -0.34 -17.30 9.58
C PRO A 141 0.40 -18.47 8.96
N GLY A 142 1.14 -19.25 9.74
CA GLY A 142 1.91 -20.40 9.26
C GLY A 142 1.07 -21.53 8.65
N THR A 143 -0.27 -21.49 8.80
CA THR A 143 -1.19 -22.48 8.23
C THR A 143 -1.87 -22.00 6.95
N LEU A 144 -1.58 -20.77 6.50
CA LEU A 144 -2.20 -20.15 5.34
C LEU A 144 -1.45 -20.48 4.05
N SER A 145 -2.17 -20.60 2.94
CA SER A 145 -1.55 -20.53 1.62
C SER A 145 -1.02 -19.11 1.32
N GLY A 146 -0.12 -18.99 0.33
CA GLY A 146 0.39 -17.68 -0.08
C GLY A 146 -0.72 -16.68 -0.46
N GLY A 147 -1.71 -17.13 -1.23
CA GLY A 147 -2.87 -16.32 -1.62
C GLY A 147 -3.75 -15.92 -0.43
N GLN A 148 -3.97 -16.83 0.54
CA GLN A 148 -4.69 -16.51 1.77
C GLN A 148 -3.94 -15.46 2.58
N GLY A 149 -2.62 -15.61 2.74
CA GLY A 149 -1.78 -14.63 3.43
C GLY A 149 -1.79 -13.26 2.75
N ALA A 150 -1.72 -13.22 1.42
CA ALA A 150 -1.81 -11.98 0.65
C ALA A 150 -3.16 -11.26 0.87
N ARG A 151 -4.28 -12.00 0.83
CA ARG A 151 -5.62 -11.45 1.10
C ARG A 151 -5.76 -10.88 2.51
N VAL A 152 -5.21 -11.57 3.51
CA VAL A 152 -5.13 -11.06 4.89
C VAL A 152 -4.30 -9.77 4.97
N GLY A 153 -3.15 -9.70 4.27
CA GLY A 153 -2.32 -8.50 4.19
C GLY A 153 -3.04 -7.30 3.58
N LEU A 154 -3.80 -7.51 2.50
CA LEU A 154 -4.64 -6.49 1.88
C LEU A 154 -5.72 -5.98 2.85
N ALA A 155 -6.42 -6.89 3.53
CA ALA A 155 -7.45 -6.53 4.51
C ALA A 155 -6.87 -5.76 5.70
N ARG A 156 -5.71 -6.19 6.24
CA ARG A 156 -5.03 -5.49 7.34
C ARG A 156 -4.66 -4.05 6.97
N ALA A 157 -4.20 -3.82 5.75
CA ALA A 157 -3.87 -2.47 5.29
C ALA A 157 -5.07 -1.51 5.29
N LEU A 158 -6.30 -2.03 5.21
CA LEU A 158 -7.54 -1.24 5.19
C LEU A 158 -8.20 -1.06 6.58
N MET A 159 -7.65 -1.67 7.63
CA MET A 159 -8.25 -1.66 8.97
C MET A 159 -8.52 -0.25 9.52
N ARG A 160 -7.63 0.68 9.25
CA ARG A 160 -7.77 2.08 9.70
C ARG A 160 -8.53 2.98 8.72
N ARG A 161 -9.11 2.40 7.68
CA ARG A 161 -9.80 3.13 6.62
C ARG A 161 -8.92 4.24 6.01
N PRO A 162 -7.73 3.91 5.49
CA PRO A 162 -6.79 4.90 4.98
C PRO A 162 -7.36 5.63 3.78
N SER A 163 -6.97 6.90 3.59
CA SER A 163 -7.28 7.65 2.39
C SER A 163 -6.35 7.29 1.20
N LEU A 164 -5.18 6.74 1.51
CA LEU A 164 -4.16 6.31 0.54
C LEU A 164 -3.79 4.84 0.78
N TRP A 165 -3.88 4.00 -0.25
CA TRP A 165 -3.54 2.59 -0.22
C TRP A 165 -2.32 2.34 -1.10
N LEU A 166 -1.20 1.99 -0.49
CA LEU A 166 0.09 1.75 -1.15
C LEU A 166 0.37 0.26 -1.18
N LEU A 167 0.54 -0.30 -2.37
CA LEU A 167 0.67 -1.73 -2.59
C LEU A 167 1.95 -2.01 -3.37
N ASP A 168 2.90 -2.71 -2.74
CA ASP A 168 4.17 -3.07 -3.36
C ASP A 168 4.15 -4.54 -3.80
N GLU A 169 3.92 -4.78 -5.10
CA GLU A 169 3.91 -6.12 -5.72
C GLU A 169 3.01 -7.13 -4.97
N PRO A 170 1.75 -6.81 -4.61
CA PRO A 170 0.94 -7.61 -3.68
C PRO A 170 0.61 -9.02 -4.16
N THR A 171 0.92 -9.34 -5.43
CA THR A 171 0.71 -10.66 -6.06
C THR A 171 2.01 -11.26 -6.62
N GLY A 172 3.16 -10.62 -6.38
CA GLY A 172 4.42 -10.98 -7.05
C GLY A 172 5.00 -12.35 -6.69
N ASN A 173 4.60 -12.93 -5.56
CA ASN A 173 5.05 -14.25 -5.09
C ASN A 173 4.00 -15.36 -5.29
N LEU A 174 2.95 -15.10 -6.06
CA LEU A 174 1.84 -16.02 -6.28
C LEU A 174 1.92 -16.62 -7.69
N ASP A 175 1.39 -17.82 -7.85
CA ASP A 175 1.15 -18.39 -9.17
C ASP A 175 0.10 -17.54 -9.93
N PRO A 176 0.04 -17.62 -11.26
CA PRO A 176 -0.80 -16.73 -12.06
C PRO A 176 -2.31 -16.80 -11.72
N GLU A 177 -2.83 -17.97 -11.39
CA GLU A 177 -4.26 -18.16 -11.06
C GLU A 177 -4.59 -17.51 -9.71
N THR A 178 -3.80 -17.81 -8.69
CA THR A 178 -3.93 -17.18 -7.36
C THR A 178 -3.70 -15.66 -7.42
N ALA A 179 -2.75 -15.19 -8.24
CA ALA A 179 -2.50 -13.77 -8.43
C ALA A 179 -3.72 -13.03 -9.02
N GLU A 180 -4.40 -13.66 -10.00
CA GLU A 180 -5.63 -13.12 -10.60
C GLU A 180 -6.77 -13.04 -9.59
N GLU A 181 -6.96 -14.08 -8.76
CA GLU A 181 -7.96 -14.09 -7.70
C GLU A 181 -7.70 -12.96 -6.67
N VAL A 182 -6.48 -12.86 -6.15
CA VAL A 182 -6.08 -11.84 -5.17
C VAL A 182 -6.26 -10.44 -5.75
N PHE A 183 -5.90 -10.23 -7.01
CA PHE A 183 -6.10 -8.96 -7.68
C PHE A 183 -7.59 -8.65 -7.88
N GLY A 184 -8.42 -9.65 -8.16
CA GLY A 184 -9.87 -9.52 -8.19
C GLY A 184 -10.45 -9.03 -6.86
N PHE A 185 -9.97 -9.53 -5.72
CA PHE A 185 -10.34 -9.02 -4.38
C PHE A 185 -9.88 -7.57 -4.18
N LEU A 186 -8.66 -7.24 -4.59
CA LEU A 186 -8.13 -5.87 -4.54
C LEU A 186 -9.04 -4.89 -5.29
N LEU A 187 -9.42 -5.22 -6.53
CA LEU A 187 -10.29 -4.36 -7.33
C LEU A 187 -11.67 -4.15 -6.68
N ARG A 188 -12.27 -5.22 -6.11
CA ARG A 188 -13.54 -5.09 -5.39
C ARG A 188 -13.41 -4.19 -4.16
N LEU A 189 -12.37 -4.41 -3.34
CA LEU A 189 -12.10 -3.56 -2.17
C LEU A 189 -11.91 -2.09 -2.58
N HIS A 190 -11.16 -1.84 -3.66
CA HIS A 190 -10.98 -0.49 -4.18
C HIS A 190 -12.31 0.11 -4.65
N ALA A 191 -13.10 -0.62 -5.43
CA ALA A 191 -14.39 -0.14 -5.94
C ALA A 191 -15.37 0.22 -4.81
N ASP A 192 -15.40 -0.60 -3.75
CA ASP A 192 -16.30 -0.40 -2.61
C ASP A 192 -15.85 0.74 -1.68
N LEU A 193 -14.56 0.84 -1.41
CA LEU A 193 -14.00 1.72 -0.39
C LEU A 193 -13.40 3.00 -0.96
N ARG A 194 -13.04 3.01 -2.25
CA ARG A 194 -12.52 4.16 -3.00
C ARG A 194 -11.34 4.88 -2.32
N PRO A 195 -10.34 4.20 -1.73
CA PRO A 195 -9.10 4.87 -1.36
C PRO A 195 -8.36 5.31 -2.62
N THR A 196 -7.54 6.36 -2.56
CA THR A 196 -6.57 6.60 -3.63
C THR A 196 -5.51 5.48 -3.56
N THR A 197 -5.33 4.74 -4.63
CA THR A 197 -4.50 3.53 -4.61
C THR A 197 -3.34 3.65 -5.59
N LEU A 198 -2.12 3.48 -5.08
CA LEU A 198 -0.92 3.34 -5.90
C LEU A 198 -0.38 1.91 -5.74
N ILE A 199 -0.44 1.15 -6.83
CA ILE A 199 0.02 -0.24 -6.86
C ILE A 199 1.27 -0.38 -7.73
N VAL A 200 2.35 -0.83 -7.15
CA VAL A 200 3.52 -1.28 -7.91
C VAL A 200 3.28 -2.69 -8.43
N THR A 201 3.45 -2.89 -9.71
CA THR A 201 3.38 -4.22 -10.33
C THR A 201 4.26 -4.30 -11.57
N HIS A 202 4.84 -5.47 -11.80
CA HIS A 202 5.52 -5.81 -13.05
C HIS A 202 4.62 -6.61 -14.01
N ASN A 203 3.41 -6.99 -13.59
CA ASN A 203 2.45 -7.72 -14.41
C ASN A 203 1.63 -6.74 -15.28
N PRO A 204 1.86 -6.72 -16.62
CA PRO A 204 1.17 -5.78 -17.51
C PRO A 204 -0.33 -6.05 -17.63
N VAL A 205 -0.77 -7.31 -17.45
CA VAL A 205 -2.19 -7.67 -17.50
C VAL A 205 -2.94 -7.06 -16.32
N LEU A 206 -2.37 -7.14 -15.13
CA LEU A 206 -2.94 -6.54 -13.93
C LEU A 206 -2.89 -5.02 -14.00
N ALA A 207 -1.78 -4.44 -14.47
CA ALA A 207 -1.64 -2.99 -14.64
C ALA A 207 -2.70 -2.41 -15.59
N ALA A 208 -3.02 -3.11 -16.68
CA ALA A 208 -4.02 -2.67 -17.66
C ALA A 208 -5.46 -2.61 -17.10
N ARG A 209 -5.72 -3.21 -15.95
CA ARG A 209 -7.03 -3.17 -15.26
C ARG A 209 -7.16 -2.01 -14.28
N CYS A 210 -6.07 -1.26 -14.05
CA CYS A 210 -6.11 -0.03 -13.27
C CYS A 210 -6.66 1.12 -14.10
N GLU A 211 -7.26 2.12 -13.44
CA GLU A 211 -7.82 3.32 -14.09
C GLU A 211 -6.72 4.14 -14.78
N ARG A 212 -5.49 4.11 -14.22
CA ARG A 212 -4.31 4.79 -14.75
C ARG A 212 -3.07 3.89 -14.66
N VAL A 213 -2.20 4.00 -15.64
CA VAL A 213 -0.87 3.37 -15.64
C VAL A 213 0.19 4.44 -15.74
N GLU A 214 1.03 4.54 -14.73
CA GLU A 214 2.18 5.45 -14.67
C GLU A 214 3.45 4.66 -14.92
N ARG A 215 4.35 5.17 -15.78
CA ARG A 215 5.63 4.52 -16.09
C ARG A 215 6.77 5.27 -15.42
N LEU A 216 7.41 4.62 -14.45
CA LEU A 216 8.62 5.14 -13.85
C LEU A 216 9.81 4.79 -14.75
N GLY A 217 10.42 5.82 -15.37
CA GLY A 217 11.66 5.74 -16.13
C GLY A 217 12.89 5.96 -15.23
N ARG A 218 14.08 5.58 -15.73
CA ARG A 218 15.33 6.00 -15.07
C ARG A 218 15.46 7.52 -15.16
N ALA A 219 15.93 8.16 -14.08
CA ALA A 219 16.33 9.55 -14.14
C ALA A 219 17.43 9.69 -15.24
N LEU A 220 17.16 10.54 -16.24
CA LEU A 220 18.15 10.81 -17.27
C LEU A 220 19.35 11.54 -16.61
N VAL A 221 20.54 11.10 -16.95
CA VAL A 221 21.82 11.68 -16.49
C VAL A 221 22.00 13.08 -17.04
#